data_6ab3ffa7eece7a7e9dab07ec018e8868
#
_entry.id   6ab3ffa7eece7a7e9dab07ec018e8868
#
_cell.length_a   1.000
_cell.length_b   1.000
_cell.length_c   1.000
_cell.angle_alpha   90.00
_cell.angle_beta   90.00
_cell.angle_gamma   90.00
#
_symmetry.space_group_name_H-M   'P 1'
#
loop_
_entity.id
_entity.type
_entity.pdbx_description
1 polymer ?
#
loop_
_entity_poly.entity_id
_entity_poly.type
_entity_poly.pdbx_seq_one_letter_code
_entity_poly.pdbx_strand_id
1 'polypeptide(L)'
;MPGGSRQTFESGAIYRNAGDVTVWLKGAVFDEYTAVGGATGRLRLPTSKVVPISGVPGCAEGCSRTSFERGRIYWMSGAGADALWGRVLDAFLGHDGVNGSLGFPTSRVEVADDGSTSATFEHGSIQCPPPGGAACNIS
;
A
#
# COMPACT_ATOMS: atom_id res chain seq x y z
N MET A 1 19.57 10.10 -0.59
CA MET A 1 18.34 9.58 0.04
C MET A 1 18.59 9.33 1.51
N PRO A 2 17.89 10.07 2.40
CA PRO A 2 18.15 9.91 3.81
C PRO A 2 17.77 8.50 4.30
N GLY A 3 18.65 7.89 5.04
CA GLY A 3 18.39 6.61 5.67
C GLY A 3 18.40 5.39 4.77
N GLY A 4 18.76 5.53 3.48
CA GLY A 4 18.75 4.39 2.59
C GLY A 4 19.41 4.64 1.25
N SER A 5 19.35 3.62 0.40
CA SER A 5 19.91 3.68 -0.95
C SER A 5 18.99 2.96 -1.94
N ARG A 6 19.18 3.25 -3.21
CA ARG A 6 18.39 2.65 -4.30
C ARG A 6 19.29 2.32 -5.48
N GLN A 7 19.00 1.18 -6.09
CA GLN A 7 19.60 0.79 -7.36
C GLN A 7 18.48 0.47 -8.34
N THR A 8 18.48 1.12 -9.52
CA THR A 8 17.38 1.05 -10.48
C THR A 8 17.71 0.10 -11.62
N PHE A 9 16.72 -0.68 -12.05
CA PHE A 9 16.76 -1.57 -13.21
C PHE A 9 15.58 -1.24 -14.13
N GLU A 10 15.51 -1.84 -15.31
CA GLU A 10 14.45 -1.57 -16.30
C GLU A 10 13.02 -1.75 -15.73
N SER A 11 12.80 -2.80 -14.96
CA SER A 11 11.47 -3.15 -14.47
C SER A 11 11.32 -3.08 -12.97
N GLY A 12 12.27 -2.46 -12.28
CA GLY A 12 12.20 -2.37 -10.83
C GLY A 12 13.41 -1.70 -10.22
N ALA A 13 13.51 -1.79 -8.91
CA ALA A 13 14.62 -1.22 -8.17
C ALA A 13 14.84 -1.99 -6.88
N ILE A 14 16.08 -1.98 -6.41
CA ILE A 14 16.45 -2.53 -5.11
C ILE A 14 16.61 -1.37 -4.14
N TYR A 15 15.95 -1.46 -3.00
CA TYR A 15 15.99 -0.45 -1.94
C TYR A 15 16.62 -1.05 -0.69
N ARG A 16 17.43 -0.23 -0.01
CA ARG A 16 18.00 -0.60 1.27
C ARG A 16 17.68 0.51 2.25
N ASN A 17 17.00 0.16 3.34
CA ASN A 17 16.61 1.15 4.33
C ASN A 17 17.70 1.31 5.42
N ALA A 18 17.46 2.24 6.34
CA ALA A 18 18.42 2.52 7.43
C ALA A 18 18.64 1.34 8.38
N GLY A 19 17.70 0.39 8.43
CA GLY A 19 17.80 -0.82 9.23
C GLY A 19 18.45 -2.00 8.51
N ASP A 20 19.08 -1.75 7.37
CA ASP A 20 19.77 -2.77 6.56
C ASP A 20 18.85 -3.80 5.90
N VAL A 21 17.55 -3.51 5.80
CA VAL A 21 16.63 -4.36 5.05
C VAL A 21 16.76 -4.02 3.57
N THR A 22 17.02 -5.04 2.76
CA THR A 22 17.11 -4.89 1.30
C THR A 22 15.85 -5.46 0.68
N VAL A 23 15.19 -4.65 -0.17
CA VAL A 23 13.92 -5.04 -0.79
C VAL A 23 14.00 -4.77 -2.28
N TRP A 24 13.65 -5.78 -3.07
CA TRP A 24 13.54 -5.66 -4.51
C TRP A 24 12.08 -5.45 -4.89
N LEU A 25 11.78 -4.29 -5.44
CA LEU A 25 10.45 -3.96 -5.96
C LEU A 25 10.47 -4.06 -7.48
N LYS A 26 9.50 -4.76 -8.05
CA LYS A 26 9.40 -4.94 -9.49
C LYS A 26 7.93 -5.02 -9.90
N GLY A 27 7.69 -4.88 -11.21
CA GLY A 27 6.38 -5.01 -11.79
C GLY A 27 5.39 -3.98 -11.25
N ALA A 28 4.14 -4.40 -11.03
CA ALA A 28 3.07 -3.49 -10.61
C ALA A 28 3.33 -2.84 -9.25
N VAL A 29 3.98 -3.55 -8.32
CA VAL A 29 4.33 -2.99 -7.01
C VAL A 29 5.30 -1.84 -7.17
N PHE A 30 6.32 -2.01 -8.00
CA PHE A 30 7.29 -0.94 -8.28
C PHE A 30 6.63 0.24 -8.97
N ASP A 31 5.76 -0.04 -9.95
CA ASP A 31 5.05 1.01 -10.68
C ASP A 31 4.17 1.83 -9.73
N GLU A 32 3.45 1.19 -8.84
CA GLU A 32 2.62 1.88 -7.86
C GLU A 32 3.46 2.69 -6.87
N TYR A 33 4.55 2.12 -6.39
CA TYR A 33 5.46 2.84 -5.50
C TYR A 33 6.02 4.10 -6.16
N THR A 34 6.42 3.99 -7.41
CA THR A 34 6.92 5.14 -8.18
C THR A 34 5.83 6.19 -8.38
N ALA A 35 4.60 5.75 -8.64
CA ALA A 35 3.47 6.66 -8.86
C ALA A 35 3.14 7.49 -7.63
N VAL A 36 3.36 6.95 -6.42
CA VAL A 36 3.10 7.68 -5.18
C VAL A 36 4.33 8.42 -4.63
N GLY A 37 5.38 8.54 -5.44
CA GLY A 37 6.55 9.36 -5.11
C GLY A 37 7.80 8.61 -4.69
N GLY A 38 7.77 7.29 -4.64
CA GLY A 38 8.93 6.48 -4.25
C GLY A 38 9.40 6.77 -2.83
N ALA A 39 10.72 6.68 -2.63
CA ALA A 39 11.33 6.81 -1.29
C ALA A 39 11.14 8.19 -0.65
N THR A 40 10.87 9.22 -1.45
CA THR A 40 10.61 10.57 -0.93
C THR A 40 9.12 10.90 -0.89
N GLY A 41 8.27 9.96 -1.30
CA GLY A 41 6.83 10.14 -1.30
C GLY A 41 6.16 9.73 0.02
N ARG A 42 4.88 9.43 -0.05
CA ARG A 42 4.06 9.14 1.12
C ARG A 42 4.47 7.89 1.88
N LEU A 43 4.98 6.88 1.18
CA LEU A 43 5.29 5.59 1.79
C LEU A 43 6.68 5.55 2.41
N ARG A 44 7.60 6.37 1.93
CA ARG A 44 9.01 6.37 2.33
C ARG A 44 9.70 5.07 1.90
N LEU A 45 10.68 4.60 2.65
CA LEU A 45 11.45 3.42 2.28
C LEU A 45 10.73 2.13 2.64
N PRO A 46 10.95 1.04 1.88
CA PRO A 46 10.41 -0.27 2.26
C PRO A 46 10.97 -0.73 3.61
N THR A 47 10.12 -1.33 4.42
CA THR A 47 10.51 -1.88 5.72
C THR A 47 10.46 -3.40 5.74
N SER A 48 9.88 -4.03 4.71
CA SER A 48 9.86 -5.47 4.58
C SER A 48 10.03 -5.89 3.14
N LYS A 49 10.40 -7.14 2.93
CA LYS A 49 10.37 -7.74 1.59
C LYS A 49 8.92 -7.93 1.17
N VAL A 50 8.71 -8.20 -0.12
CA VAL A 50 7.38 -8.56 -0.62
C VAL A 50 6.94 -9.85 0.06
N VAL A 51 5.75 -9.82 0.69
CA VAL A 51 5.21 -10.96 1.43
C VAL A 51 4.04 -11.55 0.65
N PRO A 52 4.14 -12.82 0.23
CA PRO A 52 3.01 -13.46 -0.45
C PRO A 52 1.81 -13.59 0.49
N ILE A 53 0.62 -13.42 -0.05
CA ILE A 53 -0.64 -13.61 0.68
C ILE A 53 -1.33 -14.85 0.12
N SER A 54 -1.76 -15.74 1.00
CA SER A 54 -2.45 -16.96 0.61
C SER A 54 -3.68 -17.17 1.48
N GLY A 55 -4.59 -18.06 1.03
CA GLY A 55 -5.78 -18.40 1.79
C GLY A 55 -6.89 -17.35 1.74
N VAL A 56 -6.77 -16.35 0.88
CA VAL A 56 -7.77 -15.29 0.71
C VAL A 56 -8.51 -15.52 -0.60
N PRO A 57 -9.86 -15.43 -0.62
CA PRO A 57 -10.61 -15.53 -1.88
C PRO A 57 -10.12 -14.49 -2.88
N GLY A 58 -10.00 -14.90 -4.14
CA GLY A 58 -9.51 -14.03 -5.20
C GLY A 58 -7.99 -14.06 -5.39
N CYS A 59 -7.26 -14.74 -4.52
CA CYS A 59 -5.79 -14.80 -4.58
C CYS A 59 -5.25 -16.10 -5.17
N ALA A 60 -6.07 -16.83 -5.94
CA ALA A 60 -5.66 -18.13 -6.50
C ALA A 60 -4.42 -18.01 -7.41
N GLU A 61 -4.27 -16.90 -8.12
CA GLU A 61 -3.16 -16.67 -9.03
C GLU A 61 -2.01 -15.86 -8.43
N GLY A 62 -2.15 -15.48 -7.16
CA GLY A 62 -1.10 -14.79 -6.44
C GLY A 62 -1.52 -13.41 -5.96
N CYS A 63 -1.18 -13.11 -4.73
CA CYS A 63 -1.33 -11.81 -4.11
C CYS A 63 -0.14 -11.57 -3.20
N SER A 64 0.15 -10.29 -2.95
CA SER A 64 1.23 -9.94 -2.04
C SER A 64 0.99 -8.59 -1.38
N ARG A 65 1.76 -8.37 -0.32
CA ARG A 65 1.83 -7.03 0.29
C ARG A 65 3.29 -6.69 0.52
N THR A 66 3.59 -5.40 0.49
CA THR A 66 4.90 -4.88 0.84
C THR A 66 4.69 -3.75 1.83
N SER A 67 5.41 -3.80 2.95
CA SER A 67 5.31 -2.76 3.98
C SER A 67 6.38 -1.71 3.77
N PHE A 68 6.02 -0.48 4.07
CA PHE A 68 6.87 0.70 3.98
C PHE A 68 6.83 1.45 5.31
N GLU A 69 7.69 2.44 5.48
CA GLU A 69 7.76 3.20 6.73
C GLU A 69 6.42 3.84 7.10
N ARG A 70 5.63 4.23 6.09
CA ARG A 70 4.37 4.96 6.30
C ARG A 70 3.16 4.36 5.59
N GLY A 71 3.25 3.14 5.11
CA GLY A 71 2.12 2.52 4.43
C GLY A 71 2.41 1.13 3.91
N ARG A 72 1.56 0.68 3.01
CA ARG A 72 1.67 -0.63 2.39
C ARG A 72 1.22 -0.56 0.94
N ILE A 73 1.75 -1.48 0.12
CA ILE A 73 1.22 -1.73 -1.22
C ILE A 73 0.68 -3.15 -1.23
N TYR A 74 -0.55 -3.29 -1.67
CA TYR A 74 -1.20 -4.59 -1.88
C TYR A 74 -1.27 -4.87 -3.37
N TRP A 75 -0.92 -6.08 -3.76
CA TRP A 75 -0.95 -6.53 -5.14
C TRP A 75 -1.79 -7.77 -5.28
N MET A 76 -2.62 -7.80 -6.34
CA MET A 76 -3.41 -8.97 -6.71
C MET A 76 -3.21 -9.23 -8.19
N SER A 77 -2.87 -10.47 -8.56
CA SER A 77 -2.70 -10.85 -9.95
C SER A 77 -3.97 -10.55 -10.74
N GLY A 78 -3.82 -9.87 -11.87
CA GLY A 78 -4.93 -9.47 -12.73
C GLY A 78 -5.64 -8.19 -12.33
N ALA A 79 -5.42 -7.69 -11.11
CA ALA A 79 -6.05 -6.45 -10.64
C ALA A 79 -5.06 -5.30 -10.45
N GLY A 80 -3.77 -5.62 -10.28
CA GLY A 80 -2.73 -4.62 -10.11
C GLY A 80 -2.35 -4.37 -8.66
N ALA A 81 -1.65 -3.26 -8.42
CA ALA A 81 -1.15 -2.90 -7.10
C ALA A 81 -1.73 -1.56 -6.68
N ASP A 82 -2.04 -1.42 -5.39
CA ASP A 82 -2.62 -0.21 -4.82
C ASP A 82 -1.95 0.13 -3.49
N ALA A 83 -1.58 1.40 -3.32
CA ALA A 83 -0.92 1.89 -2.12
C ALA A 83 -1.93 2.42 -1.11
N LEU A 84 -1.78 2.00 0.14
CA LEU A 84 -2.57 2.49 1.25
C LEU A 84 -1.66 3.13 2.29
N TRP A 85 -2.10 4.25 2.83
CA TRP A 85 -1.35 4.96 3.87
C TRP A 85 -2.32 5.71 4.79
N GLY A 86 -1.79 6.21 5.92
CA GLY A 86 -2.52 7.07 6.83
C GLY A 86 -3.73 6.42 7.47
N ARG A 87 -4.78 7.21 7.68
CA ARG A 87 -5.97 6.77 8.39
C ARG A 87 -6.75 5.69 7.65
N VAL A 88 -6.74 5.73 6.32
CA VAL A 88 -7.40 4.69 5.51
C VAL A 88 -6.74 3.34 5.77
N LEU A 89 -5.41 3.29 5.78
CA LEU A 89 -4.69 2.05 6.07
C LEU A 89 -4.99 1.57 7.50
N ASP A 90 -4.96 2.49 8.48
CA ASP A 90 -5.25 2.12 9.86
C ASP A 90 -6.66 1.54 10.01
N ALA A 91 -7.65 2.14 9.36
CA ALA A 91 -9.02 1.65 9.39
C ALA A 91 -9.14 0.28 8.70
N PHE A 92 -8.43 0.09 7.59
CA PHE A 92 -8.42 -1.19 6.88
C PHE A 92 -7.82 -2.30 7.75
N LEU A 93 -6.70 -2.03 8.40
CA LEU A 93 -6.06 -3.01 9.29
C LEU A 93 -6.93 -3.30 10.51
N GLY A 94 -7.60 -2.29 11.06
CA GLY A 94 -8.55 -2.47 12.16
C GLY A 94 -9.77 -3.28 11.76
N HIS A 95 -10.01 -3.44 10.47
CA HIS A 95 -11.13 -4.21 9.91
C HIS A 95 -10.66 -5.55 9.33
N ASP A 96 -9.56 -6.09 9.88
CA ASP A 96 -8.94 -7.38 9.53
C ASP A 96 -8.24 -7.38 8.16
N GLY A 97 -7.99 -6.22 7.57
CA GLY A 97 -7.24 -6.13 6.32
C GLY A 97 -7.88 -6.96 5.21
N VAL A 98 -7.04 -7.64 4.42
CA VAL A 98 -7.52 -8.46 3.30
C VAL A 98 -8.32 -9.69 3.73
N ASN A 99 -8.23 -10.10 4.98
CA ASN A 99 -9.01 -11.21 5.53
C ASN A 99 -10.39 -10.77 6.02
N GLY A 100 -10.65 -9.47 6.05
CA GLY A 100 -11.92 -8.93 6.51
C GLY A 100 -12.96 -8.84 5.40
N SER A 101 -14.08 -8.19 5.71
CA SER A 101 -15.21 -8.08 4.79
C SER A 101 -14.96 -7.17 3.59
N LEU A 102 -13.94 -6.31 3.64
CA LEU A 102 -13.62 -5.40 2.54
C LEU A 102 -12.86 -6.07 1.40
N GLY A 103 -12.04 -7.09 1.69
CA GLY A 103 -11.21 -7.74 0.69
C GLY A 103 -9.99 -6.90 0.32
N PHE A 104 -9.52 -7.03 -0.91
CA PHE A 104 -8.34 -6.31 -1.39
C PHE A 104 -8.69 -4.89 -1.81
N PRO A 105 -7.72 -3.95 -1.69
CA PRO A 105 -7.90 -2.61 -2.26
C PRO A 105 -8.07 -2.68 -3.77
N THR A 106 -8.95 -1.85 -4.30
CA THR A 106 -9.14 -1.69 -5.75
C THR A 106 -8.73 -0.30 -6.23
N SER A 107 -8.32 0.57 -5.30
CA SER A 107 -7.72 1.87 -5.63
C SER A 107 -6.66 2.21 -4.60
N ARG A 108 -5.75 3.14 -4.98
CA ARG A 108 -4.86 3.73 -3.99
C ARG A 108 -5.64 4.75 -3.16
N VAL A 109 -5.07 5.17 -2.04
CA VAL A 109 -5.66 6.26 -1.25
C VAL A 109 -5.70 7.51 -2.09
N GLU A 110 -6.86 8.16 -2.12
CA GLU A 110 -7.05 9.45 -2.78
C GLU A 110 -7.18 10.53 -1.72
N VAL A 111 -6.59 11.69 -1.98
CA VAL A 111 -6.60 12.82 -1.05
C VAL A 111 -7.38 13.95 -1.70
N ALA A 112 -8.45 14.39 -1.03
CA ALA A 112 -9.26 15.50 -1.50
C ALA A 112 -8.66 16.84 -1.09
N ASP A 113 -9.19 17.92 -1.66
CA ASP A 113 -8.68 19.29 -1.40
C ASP A 113 -8.77 19.68 0.08
N ASP A 114 -9.75 19.16 0.80
CA ASP A 114 -9.93 19.45 2.22
C ASP A 114 -9.07 18.59 3.14
N GLY A 115 -8.25 17.69 2.57
CA GLY A 115 -7.41 16.77 3.33
C GLY A 115 -8.08 15.46 3.69
N SER A 116 -9.35 15.27 3.34
CA SER A 116 -9.99 13.96 3.53
C SER A 116 -9.37 12.92 2.59
N THR A 117 -9.43 11.65 3.02
CA THR A 117 -8.85 10.54 2.25
C THR A 117 -9.87 9.44 2.06
N SER A 118 -9.70 8.68 1.00
CA SER A 118 -10.61 7.56 0.70
C SER A 118 -9.90 6.50 -0.14
N ALA A 119 -10.43 5.28 -0.09
CA ALA A 119 -10.01 4.20 -0.97
C ALA A 119 -11.17 3.24 -1.17
N THR A 120 -11.17 2.55 -2.31
CA THR A 120 -12.16 1.53 -2.61
C THR A 120 -11.56 0.14 -2.47
N PHE A 121 -12.40 -0.83 -2.17
CA PHE A 121 -12.03 -2.22 -1.93
C PHE A 121 -13.00 -3.12 -2.69
N GLU A 122 -12.70 -4.40 -2.77
CA GLU A 122 -13.53 -5.35 -3.51
C GLU A 122 -15.00 -5.34 -3.07
N HIS A 123 -15.23 -5.15 -1.77
CA HIS A 123 -16.57 -5.27 -1.19
C HIS A 123 -17.03 -4.03 -0.44
N GLY A 124 -16.36 -2.90 -0.62
CA GLY A 124 -16.74 -1.68 0.06
C GLY A 124 -15.74 -0.55 -0.13
N SER A 125 -15.80 0.41 0.75
CA SER A 125 -14.91 1.56 0.71
C SER A 125 -14.63 2.09 2.11
N ILE A 126 -13.54 2.86 2.23
CA ILE A 126 -13.21 3.57 3.47
C ILE A 126 -13.09 5.05 3.13
N GLN A 127 -13.73 5.90 3.94
CA GLN A 127 -13.66 7.34 3.80
C GLN A 127 -13.27 7.95 5.14
N CYS A 128 -12.23 8.77 5.14
CA CYS A 128 -11.72 9.39 6.35
C CYS A 128 -11.83 10.91 6.22
N PRO A 129 -12.43 11.60 7.21
CA PRO A 129 -12.52 13.06 7.18
C PRO A 129 -11.13 13.69 7.30
N PRO A 130 -11.03 15.03 7.10
CA PRO A 130 -9.74 15.72 7.26
C PRO A 130 -9.12 15.47 8.62
N PRO A 131 -7.78 15.65 8.77
CA PRO A 131 -7.11 15.47 10.05
C PRO A 131 -7.78 16.30 11.16
N GLY A 132 -7.94 15.68 12.32
CA GLY A 132 -8.63 16.29 13.45
C GLY A 132 -10.13 16.11 13.45
N GLY A 133 -10.69 15.49 12.40
CA GLY A 133 -12.12 15.23 12.31
C GLY A 133 -12.55 13.92 12.96
N ALA A 134 -13.76 13.47 12.61
CA ALA A 134 -14.34 12.25 13.15
C ALA A 134 -13.60 10.99 12.67
N ALA A 135 -14.04 9.84 13.15
CA ALA A 135 -13.50 8.55 12.73
C ALA A 135 -13.84 8.26 11.26
N CYS A 136 -13.06 7.37 10.63
CA CYS A 136 -13.31 6.97 9.25
C CYS A 136 -14.63 6.19 9.14
N ASN A 137 -15.28 6.33 7.98
CA ASN A 137 -16.49 5.57 7.65
C ASN A 137 -16.13 4.41 6.75
N ILE A 138 -16.71 3.25 7.04
CA ILE A 138 -16.56 2.04 6.23
C ILE A 138 -17.94 1.67 5.71
N SER A 139 -18.05 1.51 4.40
CA SER A 139 -19.33 1.20 3.76
C SER A 139 -19.26 0.02 2.80
#